data_bde786e34ad48f5f2beeeaa662d2b309
#
_entry.id   bde786e34ad48f5f2beeeaa662d2b309
#
_cell.length_a   1.000
_cell.length_b   1.000
_cell.length_c   1.000
_cell.angle_alpha   90.00
_cell.angle_beta   90.00
_cell.angle_gamma   90.00
#
_symmetry.space_group_name_H-M   'P 1'
#
loop_
_entity.id
_entity.type
_entity.pdbx_description
1 polymer ?
#
loop_
_entity_poly.entity_id
_entity_poly.type
_entity_poly.pdbx_seq_one_letter_code
_entity_poly.pdbx_strand_id
1 'polypeptide(L)' 'MQRKKAVELQKAWGDKPCNHPAFSREYDMGERTGNYCCTQCGASVTFREKAEITARRGQ' A
#
# COMPACT_ATOMS: atom_id res chain seq x y z
N MET A 1 -6.10 3.96 -5.16
CA MET A 1 -4.87 4.73 -5.47
C MET A 1 -4.22 4.21 -6.73
N GLN A 2 -3.85 5.07 -7.62
CA GLN A 2 -3.13 4.67 -8.83
C GLN A 2 -1.72 4.20 -8.47
N ARG A 3 -1.26 3.17 -9.16
CA ARG A 3 0.08 2.63 -8.96
C ARG A 3 1.16 3.70 -9.12
N LYS A 4 1.00 4.57 -10.11
CA LYS A 4 1.93 5.67 -10.34
C LYS A 4 2.05 6.56 -9.11
N LYS A 5 0.93 6.87 -8.47
CA LYS A 5 0.90 7.69 -7.26
C LYS A 5 1.60 6.97 -6.11
N ALA A 6 1.38 5.66 -5.99
CA ALA A 6 2.03 4.87 -4.95
C ALA A 6 3.54 4.88 -5.10
N VAL A 7 4.04 4.78 -6.33
CA VAL A 7 5.48 4.85 -6.59
C VAL A 7 6.05 6.20 -6.18
N GLU A 8 5.32 7.28 -6.46
CA GLU A 8 5.74 8.61 -6.04
C GLU A 8 5.82 8.72 -4.51
N LEU A 9 4.85 8.14 -3.81
CA LEU A 9 4.87 8.11 -2.36
C LEU A 9 6.07 7.33 -1.82
N GLN A 10 6.39 6.21 -2.44
CA GLN A 10 7.55 5.40 -2.05
C GLN A 10 8.83 6.21 -2.17
N LYS A 11 8.99 6.94 -3.25
CA LYS A 11 10.16 7.77 -3.45
C LYS A 11 10.26 8.89 -2.42
N ALA A 12 9.14 9.52 -2.11
CA ALA A 12 9.10 10.58 -1.12
C ALA A 12 9.33 10.06 0.28
N TRP A 13 8.83 8.85 0.58
CA TRP A 13 8.98 8.26 1.90
C TRP A 13 10.41 7.82 2.18
N GLY A 14 11.08 7.24 1.18
CA GLY A 14 12.45 6.72 1.32
C GLY A 14 12.46 5.38 2.05
N ASP A 15 13.52 5.14 2.81
CA ASP A 15 13.74 3.87 3.51
C ASP A 15 13.22 3.86 4.95
N LYS A 16 12.44 4.85 5.33
CA LYS A 16 11.92 4.92 6.67
C LYS A 16 10.93 3.79 6.95
N PRO A 17 10.89 3.26 8.18
CA PRO A 17 9.89 2.26 8.54
C PRO A 17 8.48 2.86 8.45
N CYS A 18 7.52 2.01 8.10
CA CYS A 18 6.13 2.42 8.02
C CYS A 18 5.26 1.35 8.65
N ASN A 19 4.33 1.76 9.49
CA ASN A 19 3.41 0.84 10.14
C ASN A 19 2.15 0.57 9.32
N HIS A 20 2.08 1.12 8.11
CA HIS A 20 0.97 0.91 7.19
C HIS A 20 -0.40 1.15 7.86
N PRO A 21 -0.68 2.40 8.26
CA PRO A 21 -1.91 2.69 9.02
C PRO A 21 -3.18 2.49 8.20
N ALA A 22 -3.10 2.60 6.89
CA ALA A 22 -4.25 2.42 6.02
C ALA A 22 -3.81 1.92 4.66
N PHE A 23 -4.73 1.23 3.97
CA PHE A 23 -4.48 0.74 2.62
C PHE A 23 -5.58 1.22 1.68
N SER A 24 -5.22 1.39 0.43
CA SER A 24 -6.15 1.72 -0.64
C SER A 24 -5.99 0.70 -1.76
N ARG A 25 -7.06 0.45 -2.49
CA ARG A 25 -6.99 -0.46 -3.63
C ARG A 25 -6.04 0.10 -4.69
N GLU A 26 -5.20 -0.76 -5.24
CA GLU A 26 -4.27 -0.37 -6.27
C GLU A 26 -4.95 -0.40 -7.64
N TYR A 27 -4.71 0.64 -8.42
CA TYR A 27 -5.16 0.70 -9.81
C TYR A 27 -3.97 0.96 -10.72
N ASP A 28 -3.97 0.33 -11.87
CA ASP A 28 -2.96 0.56 -12.90
C ASP A 28 -3.69 0.93 -14.17
N MET A 29 -3.45 2.17 -14.64
CA MET A 29 -4.12 2.73 -15.81
C MET A 29 -5.65 2.65 -15.70
N GLY A 30 -6.14 2.88 -14.50
CA GLY A 30 -7.57 2.87 -14.23
C GLY A 30 -8.17 1.51 -13.95
N GLU A 31 -7.40 0.44 -14.03
CA GLU A 31 -7.87 -0.91 -13.78
C GLU A 31 -7.35 -1.44 -12.45
N ARG A 32 -8.18 -2.22 -11.77
CA ARG A 32 -7.81 -2.83 -10.50
C ARG A 32 -6.80 -3.95 -10.73
N THR A 33 -5.70 -3.89 -9.97
CA THR A 33 -4.65 -4.92 -10.07
C THR A 33 -4.87 -6.09 -9.11
N GLY A 34 -5.79 -5.92 -8.16
CA GLY A 34 -5.99 -6.91 -7.11
C GLY A 34 -5.11 -6.72 -5.89
N ASN A 35 -4.18 -5.77 -5.95
CA ASN A 35 -3.29 -5.45 -4.84
C ASN A 35 -3.78 -4.21 -4.10
N TYR A 36 -3.07 -3.88 -3.03
CA TYR A 36 -3.35 -2.70 -2.22
C TYR A 36 -2.08 -1.88 -2.04
N CYS A 37 -2.25 -0.59 -1.80
CA CYS A 37 -1.13 0.32 -1.55
C CYS A 37 -1.31 0.97 -0.19
N CYS A 38 -0.20 1.09 0.55
CA CYS A 38 -0.21 1.88 1.77
C CYS A 38 -0.40 3.35 1.40
N THR A 39 -1.35 4.02 2.05
CA THR A 39 -1.62 5.43 1.75
C THR A 39 -0.58 6.35 2.35
N GLN A 40 0.30 5.84 3.20
CA GLN A 40 1.35 6.64 3.83
C GLN A 40 2.68 6.54 3.09
N CYS A 41 3.17 5.32 2.86
CA CYS A 41 4.48 5.13 2.22
C CYS A 41 4.40 4.66 0.77
N GLY A 42 3.22 4.31 0.31
CA GLY A 42 3.04 3.84 -1.06
C GLY A 42 3.43 2.40 -1.31
N ALA A 43 3.69 1.64 -0.26
CA ALA A 43 4.10 0.24 -0.42
C ALA A 43 2.98 -0.58 -1.05
N SER A 44 3.34 -1.39 -2.05
CA SER A 44 2.37 -2.27 -2.72
C SER A 44 2.36 -3.62 -2.03
N VAL A 45 1.19 -4.09 -1.65
CA VAL A 45 1.02 -5.38 -0.96
C VAL A 45 -0.12 -6.15 -1.60
N THR A 46 -0.06 -7.47 -1.46
CA THR A 46 -1.15 -8.32 -1.91
C THR A 46 -2.28 -8.29 -0.88
N PHE A 47 -3.43 -8.82 -1.28
CA PHE A 47 -4.55 -8.95 -0.36
C PHE A 47 -4.15 -9.76 0.89
N ARG A 48 -3.40 -10.83 0.68
CA ARG A 48 -2.95 -11.70 1.78
C ARG A 48 -2.02 -10.93 2.73
N GLU A 49 -1.07 -10.19 2.17
CA GLU A 49 -0.15 -9.40 2.98
C GLU A 49 -0.89 -8.32 3.76
N LYS A 50 -1.85 -7.67 3.13
CA LYS A 50 -2.70 -6.68 3.79
C LYS A 50 -3.44 -7.30 4.97
N ALA A 51 -4.02 -8.48 4.76
CA ALA A 51 -4.76 -9.17 5.81
C ALA A 51 -3.85 -9.53 6.98
N GLU A 52 -2.64 -9.99 6.71
CA GLU A 52 -1.67 -10.33 7.76
C GLU A 52 -1.26 -9.10 8.56
N ILE A 53 -0.98 -8.00 7.89
CA ILE A 53 -0.60 -6.75 8.56
C ILE A 53 -1.74 -6.25 9.43
N THR A 54 -2.96 -6.28 8.91
CA THR A 54 -4.14 -5.84 9.65
C THR A 54 -4.37 -6.72 10.87
N ALA A 55 -4.21 -8.03 10.72
CA ALA A 55 -4.38 -8.97 11.83
C ALA A 55 -3.38 -8.71 12.94
N ARG A 56 -2.12 -8.48 12.60
CA ARG A 56 -1.09 -8.19 13.59
C ARG A 56 -1.38 -6.89 14.32
N ARG A 57 -1.82 -5.87 13.58
CA ARG A 57 -2.06 -4.56 14.17
C ARG A 57 -3.34 -4.53 14.99
N GLY A 58 -4.30 -5.38 14.64
CA GLY A 58 -5.58 -5.46 15.35
C GLY A 58 -5.49 -6.11 16.71
N GLN A 59 -4.32 -6.54 17.13
CA GLN A 59 -4.11 -7.20 18.40
C GLN A 59 -4.09 -6.22 19.58
#